data_14fce06b40733f3daaed9eff33c2c058
#
_entry.id   14fce06b40733f3daaed9eff33c2c058
#
_cell.length_a   1.000
_cell.length_b   1.000
_cell.length_c   1.000
_cell.angle_alpha   90.00
_cell.angle_beta   90.00
_cell.angle_gamma   90.00
#
_symmetry.space_group_name_H-M   'P 1'
#
loop_
_entity.id
_entity.type
_entity.pdbx_description
1 polymer ?
#
loop_
_entity_poly.entity_id
_entity_poly.type
_entity_poly.pdbx_seq_one_letter_code
_entity_poly.pdbx_strand_id
1 'polypeptide(L)'
;MFTDLLLPDMKIGFDAKRLFFNGSGLGNYSRNTVRLLAQHAPEHKYALFTPKYRDGYGFAVTDDLEVVAPHGMRAVSGAWWRTFGITRNIRACGLDIYHGLSNELPANIAKTRVRSVVTMHDIIFVCHPELYSPIDRKLYTMKYLRSCQKADHIIAISRQTASDLINYWNLPESKISVIYQGCDPVFERRVPEKRRREVTEKYGLPERFILSVGTIEERKNLMLTVRAMVEEGLDIDLVACGRHTRYADQVMEYAASHGLGQRVRMLHSVTFDELPAIYQSASVFVYPSHYEGFGIPIIEALNSHVPVITTRGGVFAETGGDACIYVDPSDSSEMAHAIRTALDADNAREMIARGTAHARNFRESTIAENLLSLYKTLL
;
A
#
# COMPACT_ATOMS: atom_id res chain seq x y z
N MET A 1 -33.01 -21.54 -4.63
CA MET A 1 -32.29 -22.68 -4.07
C MET A 1 -31.07 -22.86 -4.99
N PHE A 2 -30.05 -22.03 -4.83
CA PHE A 2 -28.78 -22.19 -5.54
C PHE A 2 -27.98 -23.22 -4.78
N THR A 3 -27.78 -24.37 -5.36
CA THR A 3 -26.82 -25.37 -4.88
C THR A 3 -25.44 -24.71 -4.91
N ASP A 4 -24.92 -24.34 -3.73
CA ASP A 4 -23.50 -24.13 -3.51
C ASP A 4 -22.79 -25.44 -3.92
N LEU A 5 -22.30 -25.49 -5.16
CA LEU A 5 -21.30 -26.45 -5.55
C LEU A 5 -20.08 -26.10 -4.69
N LEU A 6 -19.86 -26.87 -3.63
CA LEU A 6 -18.62 -26.86 -2.86
C LEU A 6 -17.49 -27.10 -3.85
N LEU A 7 -16.83 -25.99 -4.26
CA LEU A 7 -15.66 -26.09 -5.09
C LEU A 7 -14.54 -26.78 -4.29
N PRO A 8 -13.73 -27.63 -4.92
CA PRO A 8 -12.67 -28.35 -4.22
C PRO A 8 -11.69 -27.35 -3.57
N ASP A 9 -11.12 -27.77 -2.44
CA ASP A 9 -10.12 -27.02 -1.73
C ASP A 9 -8.95 -26.69 -2.67
N MET A 10 -8.66 -25.40 -2.85
CA MET A 10 -7.54 -24.93 -3.66
C MET A 10 -6.23 -24.99 -2.90
N LYS A 11 -5.13 -25.28 -3.59
CA LYS A 11 -3.78 -25.07 -3.07
C LYS A 11 -3.13 -23.87 -3.76
N ILE A 12 -2.90 -22.78 -3.00
CA ILE A 12 -2.44 -21.50 -3.52
C ILE A 12 -1.02 -21.23 -3.03
N GLY A 13 -0.10 -20.99 -3.96
CA GLY A 13 1.27 -20.63 -3.66
C GLY A 13 1.54 -19.14 -3.84
N PHE A 14 2.28 -18.52 -2.94
CA PHE A 14 2.61 -17.09 -2.97
C PHE A 14 4.12 -16.85 -3.07
N ASP A 15 4.57 -15.87 -3.87
CA ASP A 15 5.89 -15.28 -3.72
C ASP A 15 5.97 -14.50 -2.40
N ALA A 16 6.52 -15.11 -1.38
CA ALA A 16 6.60 -14.58 -0.03
C ALA A 16 7.92 -13.84 0.30
N LYS A 17 8.80 -13.58 -0.69
CA LYS A 17 10.04 -12.85 -0.42
C LYS A 17 9.78 -11.49 0.25
N ARG A 18 8.84 -10.71 -0.28
CA ARG A 18 8.52 -9.38 0.29
C ARG A 18 7.82 -9.50 1.63
N LEU A 19 7.03 -10.53 1.84
CA LEU A 19 6.36 -10.83 3.11
C LEU A 19 7.37 -10.90 4.26
N PHE A 20 8.48 -11.64 4.08
CA PHE A 20 9.49 -11.85 5.11
C PHE A 20 10.57 -10.76 5.15
N PHE A 21 10.86 -10.07 4.05
CA PHE A 21 12.06 -9.22 3.93
C PHE A 21 11.78 -7.74 3.63
N ASN A 22 10.51 -7.33 3.62
CA ASN A 22 10.19 -5.94 3.31
C ASN A 22 9.23 -5.34 4.35
N GLY A 23 9.66 -4.26 5.01
CA GLY A 23 8.86 -3.53 6.00
C GLY A 23 8.02 -2.38 5.41
N SER A 24 8.03 -2.19 4.09
CA SER A 24 7.27 -1.13 3.42
C SER A 24 5.97 -1.66 2.78
N GLY A 25 5.29 -0.82 2.01
CA GLY A 25 3.99 -1.11 1.39
C GLY A 25 3.88 -2.47 0.69
N LEU A 26 4.89 -2.89 -0.11
CA LEU A 26 4.89 -4.21 -0.77
C LEU A 26 4.91 -5.38 0.21
N GLY A 27 5.63 -5.23 1.33
CA GLY A 27 5.66 -6.24 2.39
C GLY A 27 4.34 -6.28 3.15
N ASN A 28 3.77 -5.12 3.47
CA ASN A 28 2.47 -5.01 4.13
C ASN A 28 1.37 -5.63 3.27
N TYR A 29 1.32 -5.30 1.98
CA TYR A 29 0.40 -5.94 1.04
C TYR A 29 0.54 -7.47 1.04
N SER A 30 1.77 -7.98 0.95
CA SER A 30 2.00 -9.42 0.92
C SER A 30 1.54 -10.10 2.21
N ARG A 31 1.84 -9.52 3.37
CA ARG A 31 1.39 -10.04 4.68
C ARG A 31 -0.13 -10.00 4.82
N ASN A 32 -0.74 -8.87 4.48
CA ASN A 32 -2.19 -8.71 4.56
C ASN A 32 -2.91 -9.68 3.63
N THR A 33 -2.46 -9.82 2.36
CA THR A 33 -3.08 -10.73 1.40
C THR A 33 -3.05 -12.18 1.87
N VAL A 34 -1.93 -12.66 2.39
CA VAL A 34 -1.83 -14.04 2.89
C VAL A 34 -2.69 -14.21 4.15
N ARG A 35 -2.60 -13.26 5.11
CA ARG A 35 -3.36 -13.31 6.35
C ARG A 35 -4.87 -13.30 6.10
N LEU A 36 -5.36 -12.37 5.27
CA LEU A 36 -6.80 -12.26 5.00
C LEU A 36 -7.34 -13.53 4.29
N LEU A 37 -6.59 -14.11 3.37
CA LEU A 37 -7.02 -15.35 2.71
C LEU A 37 -7.04 -16.53 3.67
N ALA A 38 -6.00 -16.70 4.51
CA ALA A 38 -5.98 -17.75 5.52
C ALA A 38 -7.11 -17.61 6.55
N GLN A 39 -7.51 -16.39 6.89
CA GLN A 39 -8.59 -16.11 7.83
C GLN A 39 -9.99 -16.27 7.23
N HIS A 40 -10.19 -15.84 5.97
CA HIS A 40 -11.50 -15.83 5.33
C HIS A 40 -11.82 -17.09 4.53
N ALA A 41 -10.80 -17.90 4.23
CA ALA A 41 -10.96 -19.17 3.49
C ALA A 41 -10.00 -20.24 4.04
N PRO A 42 -10.14 -20.62 5.33
CA PRO A 42 -9.26 -21.57 6.00
C PRO A 42 -9.36 -23.01 5.43
N GLU A 43 -10.35 -23.30 4.62
CA GLU A 43 -10.50 -24.57 3.90
C GLU A 43 -9.43 -24.76 2.82
N HIS A 44 -8.84 -23.68 2.31
CA HIS A 44 -7.81 -23.75 1.28
C HIS A 44 -6.41 -23.97 1.89
N LYS A 45 -5.48 -24.46 1.09
CA LYS A 45 -4.08 -24.67 1.50
C LYS A 45 -3.19 -23.57 0.92
N TYR A 46 -2.30 -23.06 1.74
CA TYR A 46 -1.43 -21.92 1.37
C TYR A 46 0.04 -22.28 1.47
N ALA A 47 0.84 -21.99 0.43
CA ALA A 47 2.27 -22.25 0.39
C ALA A 47 3.05 -20.95 0.15
N LEU A 48 4.01 -20.65 1.02
CA LEU A 48 4.81 -19.42 1.05
C LEU A 48 6.21 -19.68 0.48
N PHE A 49 6.43 -19.28 -0.76
CA PHE A 49 7.71 -19.48 -1.45
C PHE A 49 8.68 -18.35 -1.15
N THR A 50 9.77 -18.65 -0.47
CA THR A 50 10.80 -17.67 -0.10
C THR A 50 12.21 -18.21 -0.29
N PRO A 51 13.19 -17.38 -0.75
CA PRO A 51 14.56 -17.85 -0.89
C PRO A 51 15.25 -18.18 0.45
N LYS A 52 14.76 -17.60 1.55
CA LYS A 52 15.20 -17.83 2.92
C LYS A 52 14.05 -17.52 3.86
N TYR A 53 13.90 -18.29 4.91
CA TYR A 53 12.97 -17.98 6.00
C TYR A 53 13.65 -17.14 7.08
N ARG A 54 12.93 -16.20 7.61
CA ARG A 54 13.21 -15.51 8.88
C ARG A 54 11.90 -14.99 9.46
N ASP A 55 11.81 -14.94 10.77
CA ASP A 55 10.76 -14.20 11.44
C ASP A 55 10.94 -12.69 11.18
N GLY A 56 9.87 -11.99 10.94
CA GLY A 56 9.96 -10.57 10.72
C GLY A 56 8.62 -9.86 10.52
N TYR A 57 8.61 -8.59 10.88
CA TYR A 57 7.50 -7.67 10.69
C TYR A 57 6.16 -8.11 11.28
N GLY A 58 6.20 -8.89 12.39
CA GLY A 58 5.00 -9.33 13.11
C GLY A 58 4.11 -10.36 12.36
N PHE A 59 4.62 -10.95 11.27
CA PHE A 59 3.90 -12.03 10.59
C PHE A 59 4.26 -13.38 11.20
N ALA A 60 3.27 -14.03 11.82
CA ALA A 60 3.40 -15.39 12.34
C ALA A 60 3.02 -16.40 11.25
N VAL A 61 3.88 -17.38 11.03
CA VAL A 61 3.54 -18.55 10.20
C VAL A 61 2.78 -19.53 11.08
N THR A 62 1.54 -19.79 10.73
CA THR A 62 0.64 -20.74 11.40
C THR A 62 0.74 -22.13 10.75
N ASP A 63 0.20 -23.16 11.39
CA ASP A 63 0.33 -24.55 10.91
C ASP A 63 -0.35 -24.79 9.54
N ASP A 64 -1.27 -23.93 9.16
CA ASP A 64 -1.97 -23.93 7.86
C ASP A 64 -1.15 -23.30 6.72
N LEU A 65 0.00 -22.70 7.03
CA LEU A 65 0.90 -22.04 6.07
C LEU A 65 2.18 -22.85 5.84
N GLU A 66 2.29 -23.50 4.69
CA GLU A 66 3.49 -24.24 4.30
C GLU A 66 4.60 -23.29 3.83
N VAL A 67 5.78 -23.26 4.48
CA VAL A 67 6.92 -22.47 4.00
C VAL A 67 7.80 -23.31 3.08
N VAL A 68 7.97 -22.86 1.84
CA VAL A 68 8.78 -23.53 0.82
C VAL A 68 10.03 -22.71 0.51
N ALA A 69 11.19 -23.26 0.89
CA ALA A 69 12.50 -22.65 0.66
C ALA A 69 13.45 -23.63 -0.07
N PRO A 70 14.52 -23.14 -0.72
CA PRO A 70 15.50 -24.01 -1.34
C PRO A 70 16.26 -24.82 -0.28
N HIS A 71 16.49 -26.10 -0.54
CA HIS A 71 17.27 -27.00 0.32
C HIS A 71 18.66 -27.30 -0.27
N GLY A 72 19.67 -27.51 0.58
CA GLY A 72 21.02 -27.95 0.23
C GLY A 72 21.87 -26.91 -0.48
N MET A 73 22.94 -27.35 -1.19
CA MET A 73 23.91 -26.51 -1.88
C MET A 73 23.30 -25.59 -2.97
N ARG A 74 22.05 -25.77 -3.37
CA ARG A 74 21.32 -24.93 -4.34
C ARG A 74 20.79 -23.62 -3.74
N ALA A 75 20.98 -23.39 -2.44
CA ALA A 75 20.71 -22.12 -1.76
C ALA A 75 21.69 -20.98 -2.16
N VAL A 76 22.62 -21.24 -3.08
CA VAL A 76 23.75 -20.38 -3.42
C VAL A 76 23.35 -18.98 -3.93
N SER A 77 22.17 -18.81 -4.54
CA SER A 77 21.64 -17.48 -4.88
C SER A 77 20.12 -17.47 -4.79
N GLY A 78 19.59 -16.79 -3.77
CA GLY A 78 18.15 -16.61 -3.60
C GLY A 78 17.50 -15.89 -4.79
N ALA A 79 18.23 -15.01 -5.47
CA ALA A 79 17.76 -14.35 -6.67
C ALA A 79 17.61 -15.32 -7.85
N TRP A 80 18.62 -16.19 -8.05
CA TRP A 80 18.56 -17.21 -9.10
C TRP A 80 17.47 -18.24 -8.83
N TRP A 81 17.34 -18.71 -7.59
CA TRP A 81 16.28 -19.66 -7.22
C TRP A 81 14.90 -19.06 -7.48
N ARG A 82 14.65 -17.81 -7.04
CA ARG A 82 13.36 -17.13 -7.26
C ARG A 82 13.05 -16.92 -8.74
N THR A 83 14.07 -16.70 -9.59
CA THR A 83 13.89 -16.44 -11.02
C THR A 83 13.69 -17.72 -11.82
N PHE A 84 14.42 -18.79 -11.51
CA PHE A 84 14.47 -20.01 -12.34
C PHE A 84 14.25 -21.31 -11.55
N GLY A 85 14.82 -21.43 -10.34
CA GLY A 85 14.84 -22.67 -9.55
C GLY A 85 13.51 -23.02 -8.88
N ILE A 86 12.74 -22.00 -8.52
CA ILE A 86 11.48 -22.10 -7.76
C ILE A 86 10.41 -22.95 -8.47
N THR A 87 10.40 -22.99 -9.80
CA THR A 87 9.40 -23.73 -10.59
C THR A 87 9.44 -25.25 -10.36
N ARG A 88 10.58 -25.80 -9.92
CA ARG A 88 10.66 -27.20 -9.49
C ARG A 88 9.82 -27.43 -8.22
N ASN A 89 9.97 -26.52 -7.25
CA ASN A 89 9.20 -26.57 -6.01
C ASN A 89 7.71 -26.35 -6.26
N ILE A 90 7.33 -25.38 -7.12
CA ILE A 90 5.94 -25.12 -7.55
C ILE A 90 5.29 -26.40 -8.08
N ARG A 91 5.96 -27.13 -8.99
CA ARG A 91 5.46 -28.40 -9.54
C ARG A 91 5.31 -29.49 -8.47
N ALA A 92 6.30 -29.58 -7.56
CA ALA A 92 6.32 -30.61 -6.51
C ALA A 92 5.21 -30.38 -5.47
N CYS A 93 4.80 -29.11 -5.24
CA CYS A 93 3.76 -28.77 -4.29
C CYS A 93 2.34 -29.03 -4.77
N GLY A 94 2.11 -29.32 -6.09
CA GLY A 94 0.79 -29.59 -6.62
C GLY A 94 -0.16 -28.40 -6.44
N LEU A 95 0.29 -27.18 -6.79
CA LEU A 95 -0.51 -25.97 -6.68
C LEU A 95 -1.53 -25.87 -7.81
N ASP A 96 -2.69 -25.33 -7.49
CA ASP A 96 -3.69 -24.87 -8.47
C ASP A 96 -3.33 -23.49 -8.98
N ILE A 97 -2.93 -22.58 -8.06
CA ILE A 97 -2.58 -21.19 -8.36
C ILE A 97 -1.19 -20.85 -7.79
N TYR A 98 -0.41 -20.10 -8.56
CA TYR A 98 0.79 -19.41 -8.08
C TYR A 98 0.63 -17.90 -8.26
N HIS A 99 0.67 -17.15 -7.16
CA HIS A 99 0.47 -15.71 -7.15
C HIS A 99 1.76 -14.95 -6.80
N GLY A 100 2.27 -14.17 -7.74
CA GLY A 100 3.34 -13.21 -7.53
C GLY A 100 2.81 -11.91 -6.91
N LEU A 101 3.00 -11.73 -5.62
CA LEU A 101 2.41 -10.61 -4.85
C LEU A 101 3.09 -9.25 -5.06
N SER A 102 4.20 -9.19 -5.78
CA SER A 102 5.02 -7.97 -5.87
C SER A 102 5.66 -7.77 -7.24
N ASN A 103 4.84 -7.58 -8.26
CA ASN A 103 5.17 -7.25 -9.65
C ASN A 103 5.98 -8.32 -10.41
N GLU A 104 6.35 -9.43 -9.79
CA GLU A 104 7.25 -10.41 -10.40
C GLU A 104 6.70 -11.83 -10.35
N LEU A 105 6.94 -12.58 -11.45
CA LEU A 105 6.77 -14.02 -11.56
C LEU A 105 8.10 -14.70 -11.92
N PRO A 106 8.27 -16.00 -11.59
CA PRO A 106 9.41 -16.77 -12.08
C PRO A 106 9.51 -16.72 -13.60
N ALA A 107 10.71 -16.55 -14.13
CA ALA A 107 10.93 -16.38 -15.57
C ALA A 107 10.44 -17.56 -16.44
N ASN A 108 10.36 -18.73 -15.84
CA ASN A 108 9.92 -19.97 -16.49
C ASN A 108 8.59 -20.52 -15.95
N ILE A 109 7.73 -19.64 -15.39
CA ILE A 109 6.44 -20.03 -14.79
C ILE A 109 5.54 -20.81 -15.74
N ALA A 110 5.49 -20.43 -17.01
CA ALA A 110 4.70 -21.11 -18.03
C ALA A 110 5.06 -22.61 -18.22
N LYS A 111 6.22 -23.05 -17.74
CA LYS A 111 6.61 -24.46 -17.74
C LYS A 111 5.96 -25.28 -16.63
N THR A 112 5.27 -24.65 -15.68
CA THR A 112 4.72 -25.33 -14.49
C THR A 112 3.34 -25.95 -14.71
N ARG A 113 2.56 -25.47 -15.65
CA ARG A 113 1.13 -25.76 -15.87
C ARG A 113 0.21 -25.30 -14.73
N VAL A 114 0.74 -24.60 -13.71
CA VAL A 114 -0.03 -23.99 -12.62
C VAL A 114 -0.59 -22.66 -13.12
N ARG A 115 -1.83 -22.33 -12.77
CA ARG A 115 -2.39 -21.00 -13.09
C ARG A 115 -1.61 -19.92 -12.38
N SER A 116 -1.19 -18.93 -13.12
CA SER A 116 -0.28 -17.88 -12.62
C SER A 116 -0.95 -16.52 -12.59
N VAL A 117 -0.91 -15.87 -11.42
CA VAL A 117 -1.43 -14.52 -11.19
C VAL A 117 -0.27 -13.63 -10.77
N VAL A 118 -0.27 -12.36 -11.21
CA VAL A 118 0.66 -11.36 -10.72
C VAL A 118 -0.07 -10.11 -10.29
N THR A 119 0.21 -9.62 -9.08
CA THR A 119 -0.25 -8.30 -8.65
C THR A 119 0.74 -7.23 -9.09
N MET A 120 0.23 -6.24 -9.80
CA MET A 120 0.95 -5.04 -10.21
C MET A 120 0.54 -3.88 -9.29
N HIS A 121 1.54 -3.30 -8.63
CA HIS A 121 1.33 -2.18 -7.71
C HIS A 121 1.36 -0.84 -8.42
N ASP A 122 2.27 -0.67 -9.34
CA ASP A 122 2.44 0.50 -10.19
C ASP A 122 3.46 0.23 -11.30
N ILE A 123 3.54 1.17 -12.22
CA ILE A 123 4.64 1.30 -13.19
C ILE A 123 5.15 2.75 -13.20
N ILE A 124 5.30 3.36 -12.01
CA ILE A 124 5.75 4.75 -11.84
C ILE A 124 7.02 5.03 -12.62
N PHE A 125 7.97 4.10 -12.65
CA PHE A 125 9.22 4.22 -13.39
C PHE A 125 9.04 4.33 -14.92
N VAL A 126 7.84 4.03 -15.44
CA VAL A 126 7.46 4.26 -16.85
C VAL A 126 6.72 5.58 -16.98
N CYS A 127 5.73 5.83 -16.13
CA CYS A 127 4.88 7.03 -16.17
C CYS A 127 5.65 8.30 -15.76
N HIS A 128 6.57 8.18 -14.80
CA HIS A 128 7.41 9.23 -14.23
C HIS A 128 8.89 8.85 -14.28
N PRO A 129 9.46 8.81 -15.51
CA PRO A 129 10.84 8.35 -15.72
C PRO A 129 11.90 9.20 -15.01
N GLU A 130 11.60 10.45 -14.71
CA GLU A 130 12.45 11.41 -14.00
C GLU A 130 12.75 10.98 -12.56
N LEU A 131 11.91 10.16 -11.97
CA LEU A 131 12.05 9.68 -10.59
C LEU A 131 13.00 8.48 -10.43
N TYR A 132 13.48 7.91 -11.55
CA TYR A 132 14.26 6.67 -11.54
C TYR A 132 15.49 6.75 -12.44
N SER A 133 16.55 6.04 -12.05
CA SER A 133 17.72 5.92 -12.92
C SER A 133 17.38 5.16 -14.23
N PRO A 134 18.03 5.49 -15.38
CA PRO A 134 17.79 4.77 -16.63
C PRO A 134 18.03 3.26 -16.54
N ILE A 135 18.97 2.83 -15.69
CA ILE A 135 19.31 1.41 -15.47
C ILE A 135 18.17 0.72 -14.74
N ASP A 136 17.67 1.32 -13.66
CA ASP A 136 16.56 0.76 -12.87
C ASP A 136 15.29 0.67 -13.71
N ARG A 137 14.98 1.72 -14.48
CA ARG A 137 13.85 1.74 -15.41
C ARG A 137 13.90 0.58 -16.39
N LYS A 138 15.03 0.36 -17.05
CA LYS A 138 15.21 -0.75 -18.00
C LYS A 138 15.05 -2.11 -17.30
N LEU A 139 15.63 -2.26 -16.11
CA LEU A 139 15.57 -3.50 -15.34
C LEU A 139 14.15 -3.82 -14.89
N TYR A 140 13.44 -2.84 -14.31
CA TYR A 140 12.05 -3.03 -13.86
C TYR A 140 11.11 -3.25 -15.02
N THR A 141 11.23 -2.49 -16.11
CA THR A 141 10.43 -2.70 -17.33
C THR A 141 10.58 -4.13 -17.82
N MET A 142 11.82 -4.61 -17.99
CA MET A 142 12.08 -5.95 -18.49
C MET A 142 11.46 -7.04 -17.58
N LYS A 143 11.59 -6.91 -16.27
CA LYS A 143 11.09 -7.91 -15.30
C LYS A 143 9.57 -7.90 -15.19
N TYR A 144 8.99 -6.72 -15.04
CA TYR A 144 7.56 -6.59 -14.74
C TYR A 144 6.70 -6.82 -15.98
N LEU A 145 7.10 -6.25 -17.13
CA LEU A 145 6.43 -6.53 -18.41
C LEU A 145 6.48 -8.03 -18.74
N ARG A 146 7.63 -8.69 -18.55
CA ARG A 146 7.75 -10.14 -18.75
C ARG A 146 6.82 -10.92 -17.81
N SER A 147 6.68 -10.48 -16.55
CA SER A 147 5.77 -11.13 -15.60
C SER A 147 4.32 -10.97 -16.04
N CYS A 148 3.91 -9.78 -16.47
CA CYS A 148 2.57 -9.51 -17.00
C CYS A 148 2.28 -10.33 -18.27
N GLN A 149 3.23 -10.40 -19.20
CA GLN A 149 3.07 -11.18 -20.44
C GLN A 149 2.88 -12.66 -20.18
N LYS A 150 3.58 -13.23 -19.17
CA LYS A 150 3.58 -14.65 -18.85
C LYS A 150 2.51 -15.08 -17.86
N ALA A 151 1.98 -14.19 -17.08
CA ALA A 151 0.88 -14.48 -16.18
C ALA A 151 -0.35 -14.94 -16.96
N ASP A 152 -1.14 -15.86 -16.40
CA ASP A 152 -2.48 -16.16 -16.93
C ASP A 152 -3.42 -14.97 -16.63
N HIS A 153 -3.25 -14.31 -15.49
CA HIS A 153 -4.04 -13.14 -15.11
C HIS A 153 -3.22 -12.10 -14.33
N ILE A 154 -3.62 -10.84 -14.46
CA ILE A 154 -2.99 -9.70 -13.78
C ILE A 154 -3.98 -9.06 -12.82
N ILE A 155 -3.59 -8.86 -11.59
CA ILE A 155 -4.31 -8.01 -10.65
C ILE A 155 -3.64 -6.63 -10.68
N ALA A 156 -4.39 -5.60 -11.01
CA ALA A 156 -4.00 -4.22 -10.80
C ALA A 156 -4.61 -3.73 -9.48
N ILE A 157 -3.80 -3.09 -8.62
CA ILE A 157 -4.28 -2.63 -7.31
C ILE A 157 -5.17 -1.39 -7.37
N SER A 158 -5.30 -0.78 -8.56
CA SER A 158 -6.16 0.37 -8.83
C SER A 158 -6.56 0.42 -10.31
N ARG A 159 -7.62 1.14 -10.63
CA ARG A 159 -8.01 1.44 -12.02
C ARG A 159 -6.91 2.25 -12.72
N GLN A 160 -6.24 3.16 -11.98
CA GLN A 160 -5.10 3.89 -12.51
C GLN A 160 -4.00 2.92 -12.95
N THR A 161 -3.59 1.98 -12.09
CA THR A 161 -2.58 0.96 -12.44
C THR A 161 -3.04 0.11 -13.64
N ALA A 162 -4.30 -0.29 -13.70
CA ALA A 162 -4.84 -1.02 -14.85
C ALA A 162 -4.74 -0.20 -16.15
N SER A 163 -5.15 1.06 -16.10
CA SER A 163 -5.06 2.00 -17.23
C SER A 163 -3.61 2.18 -17.70
N ASP A 164 -2.67 2.33 -16.75
CA ASP A 164 -1.25 2.48 -17.08
C ASP A 164 -0.70 1.23 -17.77
N LEU A 165 -1.04 0.04 -17.28
CA LEU A 165 -0.64 -1.23 -17.90
C LEU A 165 -1.16 -1.38 -19.34
N ILE A 166 -2.39 -0.96 -19.59
CA ILE A 166 -3.01 -0.98 -20.93
C ILE A 166 -2.32 0.06 -21.82
N ASN A 167 -2.22 1.31 -21.35
CA ASN A 167 -1.77 2.43 -22.18
C ASN A 167 -0.27 2.39 -22.50
N TYR A 168 0.57 2.03 -21.53
CA TYR A 168 2.03 2.02 -21.72
C TYR A 168 2.59 0.69 -22.21
N TRP A 169 1.94 -0.43 -21.86
CA TRP A 169 2.45 -1.76 -22.20
C TRP A 169 1.55 -2.54 -23.17
N ASN A 170 0.45 -1.95 -23.62
CA ASN A 170 -0.53 -2.58 -24.53
C ASN A 170 -0.99 -3.97 -24.06
N LEU A 171 -1.13 -4.14 -22.75
CA LEU A 171 -1.64 -5.40 -22.22
C LEU A 171 -3.16 -5.51 -22.45
N PRO A 172 -3.68 -6.69 -22.78
CA PRO A 172 -5.11 -6.86 -23.05
C PRO A 172 -5.93 -6.64 -21.78
N GLU A 173 -6.95 -5.79 -21.85
CA GLU A 173 -7.85 -5.47 -20.73
C GLU A 173 -8.50 -6.74 -20.15
N SER A 174 -8.86 -7.73 -21.01
CA SER A 174 -9.45 -8.99 -20.59
C SER A 174 -8.57 -9.83 -19.67
N LYS A 175 -7.26 -9.52 -19.59
CA LYS A 175 -6.29 -10.19 -18.73
C LYS A 175 -6.09 -9.46 -17.40
N ILE A 176 -6.74 -8.31 -17.17
CA ILE A 176 -6.52 -7.46 -16.03
C ILE A 176 -7.80 -7.35 -15.20
N SER A 177 -7.70 -7.64 -13.91
CA SER A 177 -8.76 -7.34 -12.94
C SER A 177 -8.27 -6.31 -11.94
N VAL A 178 -9.12 -5.35 -11.60
CA VAL A 178 -8.83 -4.40 -10.52
C VAL A 178 -9.30 -5.03 -9.20
N ILE A 179 -8.34 -5.28 -8.29
CA ILE A 179 -8.63 -5.71 -6.92
C ILE A 179 -7.85 -4.78 -6.00
N TYR A 180 -8.56 -3.99 -5.24
CA TYR A 180 -7.99 -3.01 -4.32
C TYR A 180 -7.18 -3.65 -3.20
N GLN A 181 -6.33 -2.87 -2.57
CA GLN A 181 -5.66 -3.27 -1.34
C GLN A 181 -6.58 -3.04 -0.14
N GLY A 182 -6.54 -3.96 0.82
CA GLY A 182 -7.17 -3.76 2.12
C GLY A 182 -6.31 -2.86 3.03
N CYS A 183 -6.96 -2.19 3.96
CA CYS A 183 -6.32 -1.50 5.07
C CYS A 183 -6.30 -2.42 6.29
N ASP A 184 -5.23 -2.34 7.09
CA ASP A 184 -5.15 -3.13 8.32
C ASP A 184 -6.29 -2.73 9.28
N PRO A 185 -7.05 -3.70 9.83
CA PRO A 185 -8.17 -3.42 10.72
C PRO A 185 -7.80 -2.67 12.01
N VAL A 186 -6.52 -2.56 12.33
CA VAL A 186 -6.06 -1.79 13.50
C VAL A 186 -6.45 -0.31 13.40
N PHE A 187 -6.58 0.24 12.18
CA PHE A 187 -7.00 1.62 11.95
C PHE A 187 -8.51 1.84 12.13
N GLU A 188 -9.32 0.79 12.00
CA GLU A 188 -10.77 0.86 12.27
C GLU A 188 -11.08 0.86 13.78
N ARG A 189 -10.16 0.37 14.61
CA ARG A 189 -10.36 0.20 16.05
C ARG A 189 -10.13 1.53 16.76
N ARG A 190 -11.06 1.89 17.64
CA ARG A 190 -10.87 3.05 18.51
C ARG A 190 -9.74 2.77 19.51
N VAL A 191 -8.70 3.59 19.44
CA VAL A 191 -7.58 3.52 20.39
C VAL A 191 -8.05 4.06 21.76
N PRO A 192 -7.82 3.32 22.86
CA PRO A 192 -8.16 3.80 24.20
C PRO A 192 -7.50 5.17 24.50
N GLU A 193 -8.23 6.05 25.17
CA GLU A 193 -7.78 7.41 25.49
C GLU A 193 -6.41 7.44 26.22
N LYS A 194 -6.22 6.53 27.18
CA LYS A 194 -4.95 6.37 27.89
C LYS A 194 -3.79 6.10 26.90
N ARG A 195 -3.98 5.16 25.97
CA ARG A 195 -2.94 4.81 24.98
C ARG A 195 -2.68 5.95 24.01
N ARG A 196 -3.72 6.69 23.61
CA ARG A 196 -3.55 7.89 22.78
C ARG A 196 -2.68 8.93 23.46
N ARG A 197 -2.96 9.23 24.76
CA ARG A 197 -2.15 10.17 25.57
C ARG A 197 -0.70 9.69 25.69
N GLU A 198 -0.47 8.42 26.04
CA GLU A 198 0.89 7.87 26.12
C GLU A 198 1.68 8.08 24.82
N VAL A 199 1.06 7.87 23.67
CA VAL A 199 1.71 8.05 22.37
C VAL A 199 1.93 9.53 22.04
N THR A 200 0.93 10.40 22.28
CA THR A 200 1.08 11.83 22.04
C THR A 200 2.15 12.46 22.94
N GLU A 201 2.22 12.07 24.21
CA GLU A 201 3.26 12.49 25.15
C GLU A 201 4.64 11.97 24.75
N LYS A 202 4.76 10.68 24.38
CA LYS A 202 6.01 10.07 23.92
C LYS A 202 6.66 10.84 22.78
N TYR A 203 5.85 11.30 21.81
CA TYR A 203 6.33 12.02 20.63
C TYR A 203 6.22 13.55 20.78
N GLY A 204 5.75 14.05 21.92
CA GLY A 204 5.56 15.46 22.18
C GLY A 204 4.62 16.12 21.17
N LEU A 205 3.54 15.43 20.75
CA LEU A 205 2.65 15.93 19.72
C LEU A 205 1.84 17.14 20.19
N PRO A 206 1.58 18.12 19.32
CA PRO A 206 0.70 19.24 19.62
C PRO A 206 -0.75 18.77 19.86
N GLU A 207 -1.54 19.59 20.53
CA GLU A 207 -2.97 19.30 20.73
C GLU A 207 -3.74 19.30 19.39
N ARG A 208 -3.36 20.20 18.49
CA ARG A 208 -3.94 20.30 17.13
C ARG A 208 -2.83 20.28 16.10
N PHE A 209 -2.92 19.35 15.15
CA PHE A 209 -1.90 19.24 14.11
C PHE A 209 -2.44 18.65 12.80
N ILE A 210 -1.78 19.02 11.72
CA ILE A 210 -1.86 18.40 10.41
C ILE A 210 -0.98 17.14 10.46
N LEU A 211 -1.49 16.00 10.02
CA LEU A 211 -0.71 14.76 9.91
C LEU A 211 -0.40 14.45 8.45
N SER A 212 0.84 14.03 8.18
CA SER A 212 1.24 13.38 6.93
C SER A 212 2.00 12.09 7.21
N VAL A 213 1.69 11.00 6.52
CA VAL A 213 2.32 9.68 6.75
C VAL A 213 2.88 9.10 5.45
N GLY A 214 4.12 8.64 5.49
CA GLY A 214 4.83 8.01 4.38
C GLY A 214 6.29 8.41 4.31
N THR A 215 7.08 7.76 3.44
CA THR A 215 8.47 8.20 3.20
C THR A 215 8.49 9.66 2.80
N ILE A 216 9.29 10.48 3.48
CA ILE A 216 9.36 11.93 3.22
C ILE A 216 10.25 12.13 1.98
N GLU A 217 9.66 12.11 0.80
CA GLU A 217 10.33 12.20 -0.50
C GLU A 217 9.60 13.17 -1.43
N GLU A 218 10.29 13.67 -2.47
CA GLU A 218 9.79 14.71 -3.36
C GLU A 218 8.42 14.37 -3.97
N ARG A 219 8.22 13.14 -4.40
CA ARG A 219 6.96 12.64 -4.95
C ARG A 219 5.77 12.79 -3.98
N LYS A 220 6.02 12.70 -2.65
CA LYS A 220 5.01 12.89 -1.59
C LYS A 220 4.68 14.36 -1.31
N ASN A 221 5.48 15.28 -1.84
CA ASN A 221 5.19 16.71 -1.92
C ASN A 221 4.82 17.38 -0.59
N LEU A 222 5.46 16.98 0.52
CA LEU A 222 5.21 17.60 1.83
C LEU A 222 5.46 19.11 1.83
N MET A 223 6.35 19.59 0.94
CA MET A 223 6.66 21.00 0.77
C MET A 223 5.43 21.86 0.45
N LEU A 224 4.44 21.32 -0.30
CA LEU A 224 3.20 22.03 -0.58
C LEU A 224 2.47 22.44 0.71
N THR A 225 2.39 21.54 1.68
CA THR A 225 1.76 21.82 2.98
C THR A 225 2.54 22.87 3.76
N VAL A 226 3.88 22.79 3.77
CA VAL A 226 4.71 23.78 4.47
C VAL A 226 4.62 25.16 3.81
N ARG A 227 4.58 25.22 2.47
CA ARG A 227 4.33 26.49 1.76
C ARG A 227 2.97 27.08 2.11
N ALA A 228 1.92 26.26 2.13
CA ALA A 228 0.59 26.70 2.56
C ALA A 228 0.61 27.30 3.97
N MET A 229 1.36 26.70 4.89
CA MET A 229 1.52 27.23 6.26
C MET A 229 2.24 28.59 6.29
N VAL A 230 3.28 28.76 5.47
CA VAL A 230 4.08 30.00 5.38
C VAL A 230 3.29 31.12 4.70
N GLU A 231 2.84 30.86 3.48
CA GLU A 231 2.29 31.88 2.58
C GLU A 231 0.92 32.37 3.03
N GLU A 232 0.14 31.50 3.66
CA GLU A 232 -1.23 31.79 4.10
C GLU A 232 -1.37 31.94 5.62
N GLY A 233 -0.26 31.86 6.36
CA GLY A 233 -0.22 32.09 7.80
C GLY A 233 -1.10 31.14 8.61
N LEU A 234 -1.08 29.83 8.29
CA LEU A 234 -1.89 28.85 9.01
C LEU A 234 -1.40 28.66 10.44
N ASP A 235 -2.32 28.81 11.42
CA ASP A 235 -2.02 28.61 12.84
C ASP A 235 -2.34 27.17 13.29
N ILE A 236 -1.58 26.22 12.74
CA ILE A 236 -1.62 24.81 13.10
C ILE A 236 -0.27 24.17 12.84
N ASP A 237 0.15 23.22 13.68
CA ASP A 237 1.42 22.51 13.54
C ASP A 237 1.30 21.37 12.52
N LEU A 238 2.45 20.98 11.93
CA LEU A 238 2.57 19.85 11.03
C LEU A 238 3.40 18.74 11.66
N VAL A 239 2.86 17.52 11.67
CA VAL A 239 3.55 16.30 12.07
C VAL A 239 3.66 15.38 10.86
N ALA A 240 4.89 15.04 10.46
CA ALA A 240 5.17 14.14 9.35
C ALA A 240 5.80 12.84 9.89
N CYS A 241 5.13 11.71 9.71
CA CYS A 241 5.61 10.40 10.12
C CYS A 241 6.17 9.63 8.91
N GLY A 242 7.47 9.32 8.93
CA GLY A 242 8.06 8.56 7.84
C GLY A 242 9.57 8.52 7.84
N ARG A 243 10.10 7.72 6.90
CA ARG A 243 11.55 7.60 6.76
C ARG A 243 12.16 8.92 6.31
N HIS A 244 13.26 9.30 6.95
CA HIS A 244 14.08 10.45 6.60
C HIS A 244 14.72 10.28 5.21
N THR A 245 14.79 11.37 4.45
CA THR A 245 15.51 11.47 3.18
C THR A 245 16.11 12.87 3.05
N ARG A 246 16.95 13.10 2.05
CA ARG A 246 17.48 14.44 1.75
C ARG A 246 16.37 15.50 1.50
N TYR A 247 15.25 15.07 0.95
CA TYR A 247 14.10 15.97 0.77
C TYR A 247 13.51 16.43 2.11
N ALA A 248 13.55 15.58 3.15
CA ALA A 248 13.13 15.98 4.48
C ALA A 248 13.99 17.15 5.02
N ASP A 249 15.30 17.13 4.77
CA ASP A 249 16.20 18.23 5.15
C ASP A 249 15.81 19.53 4.45
N GLN A 250 15.51 19.49 3.15
CA GLN A 250 15.06 20.64 2.37
C GLN A 250 13.75 21.23 2.91
N VAL A 251 12.80 20.37 3.29
CA VAL A 251 11.53 20.80 3.89
C VAL A 251 11.76 21.48 5.24
N MET A 252 12.63 20.92 6.09
CA MET A 252 12.96 21.52 7.39
C MET A 252 13.72 22.83 7.26
N GLU A 253 14.66 22.93 6.33
CA GLU A 253 15.39 24.16 6.02
C GLU A 253 14.44 25.28 5.57
N TYR A 254 13.51 24.96 4.67
CA TYR A 254 12.49 25.91 4.22
C TYR A 254 11.59 26.34 5.39
N ALA A 255 11.11 25.42 6.21
CA ALA A 255 10.30 25.75 7.39
C ALA A 255 11.06 26.65 8.37
N ALA A 256 12.33 26.33 8.66
CA ALA A 256 13.15 27.10 9.60
C ALA A 256 13.44 28.51 9.08
N SER A 257 13.76 28.68 7.79
CA SER A 257 14.03 29.99 7.18
C SER A 257 12.80 30.92 7.16
N HIS A 258 11.59 30.35 7.33
CA HIS A 258 10.33 31.10 7.40
C HIS A 258 9.71 31.11 8.82
N GLY A 259 10.48 30.79 9.86
CA GLY A 259 10.03 30.86 11.25
C GLY A 259 9.14 29.69 11.71
N LEU A 260 8.98 28.65 10.91
CA LEU A 260 8.16 27.46 11.24
C LEU A 260 8.96 26.27 11.76
N GLY A 261 10.26 26.42 12.05
CA GLY A 261 11.13 25.29 12.43
C GLY A 261 10.66 24.51 13.66
N GLN A 262 9.96 25.13 14.60
CA GLN A 262 9.39 24.47 15.78
C GLN A 262 7.96 23.92 15.55
N ARG A 263 7.32 24.32 14.46
CA ARG A 263 5.94 23.97 14.12
C ARG A 263 5.84 22.83 13.11
N VAL A 264 6.97 22.44 12.51
CA VAL A 264 7.09 21.29 11.62
C VAL A 264 7.91 20.21 12.33
N ARG A 265 7.30 19.07 12.62
CA ARG A 265 7.92 17.96 13.33
C ARG A 265 7.99 16.73 12.45
N MET A 266 9.17 16.10 12.36
CA MET A 266 9.36 14.85 11.61
C MET A 266 9.65 13.68 12.54
N LEU A 267 8.84 12.63 12.47
CA LEU A 267 8.94 11.43 13.28
C LEU A 267 9.43 10.26 12.42
N HIS A 268 10.64 9.77 12.68
CA HIS A 268 11.28 8.75 11.84
C HIS A 268 11.21 7.33 12.43
N SER A 269 10.78 7.18 13.68
CA SER A 269 10.84 5.93 14.44
C SER A 269 9.48 5.52 15.01
N VAL A 270 8.38 5.95 14.38
CA VAL A 270 7.03 5.54 14.79
C VAL A 270 6.83 4.08 14.43
N THR A 271 6.39 3.29 15.39
CA THR A 271 6.06 1.88 15.16
C THR A 271 4.65 1.73 14.57
N PHE A 272 4.40 0.62 13.89
CA PHE A 272 3.12 0.40 13.20
C PHE A 272 1.92 0.41 14.18
N ASP A 273 2.11 -0.14 15.39
CA ASP A 273 1.08 -0.19 16.44
C ASP A 273 0.78 1.17 17.09
N GLU A 274 1.66 2.17 16.92
CA GLU A 274 1.46 3.52 17.41
C GLU A 274 0.78 4.45 16.39
N LEU A 275 0.87 4.12 15.09
CA LEU A 275 0.27 4.92 14.02
C LEU A 275 -1.24 5.19 14.22
N PRO A 276 -2.09 4.22 14.59
CA PRO A 276 -3.52 4.48 14.80
C PRO A 276 -3.78 5.56 15.87
N ALA A 277 -2.96 5.59 16.94
CA ALA A 277 -3.08 6.62 17.98
C ALA A 277 -2.72 8.01 17.44
N ILE A 278 -1.70 8.12 16.58
CA ILE A 278 -1.29 9.38 15.95
C ILE A 278 -2.36 9.85 14.97
N TYR A 279 -2.86 8.97 14.10
CA TYR A 279 -3.96 9.30 13.19
C TYR A 279 -5.17 9.84 13.95
N GLN A 280 -5.66 9.09 14.97
CA GLN A 280 -6.84 9.47 15.75
C GLN A 280 -6.64 10.70 16.65
N SER A 281 -5.42 11.22 16.76
CA SER A 281 -5.11 12.46 17.45
C SER A 281 -4.95 13.64 16.49
N ALA A 282 -4.86 13.41 15.19
CA ALA A 282 -4.70 14.46 14.20
C ALA A 282 -6.00 15.23 13.96
N SER A 283 -5.89 16.52 13.67
CA SER A 283 -7.03 17.38 13.28
C SER A 283 -7.41 17.22 11.82
N VAL A 284 -6.42 16.99 10.96
CA VAL A 284 -6.58 16.76 9.52
C VAL A 284 -5.40 15.94 9.00
N PHE A 285 -5.65 15.07 8.05
CA PHE A 285 -4.62 14.32 7.34
C PHE A 285 -4.40 14.90 5.96
N VAL A 286 -3.14 15.14 5.57
CA VAL A 286 -2.76 15.62 4.24
C VAL A 286 -1.91 14.58 3.51
N TYR A 287 -2.26 14.33 2.24
CA TYR A 287 -1.51 13.41 1.38
C TYR A 287 -1.30 14.04 0.00
N PRO A 288 -0.42 15.06 -0.12
CA PRO A 288 -0.31 15.91 -1.30
C PRO A 288 0.56 15.30 -2.41
N SER A 289 0.62 13.97 -2.51
CA SER A 289 1.46 13.26 -3.46
C SER A 289 1.15 13.63 -4.92
N HIS A 290 2.19 13.71 -5.74
CA HIS A 290 2.02 13.89 -7.18
C HIS A 290 1.49 12.63 -7.86
N TYR A 291 1.92 11.47 -7.42
CA TYR A 291 1.53 10.18 -8.00
C TYR A 291 1.66 9.04 -6.98
N GLU A 292 0.72 8.09 -7.04
CA GLU A 292 0.70 6.86 -6.24
C GLU A 292 0.16 5.68 -7.06
N GLY A 293 0.56 4.47 -6.67
CA GLY A 293 -0.05 3.25 -7.17
C GLY A 293 -1.42 2.98 -6.54
N PHE A 294 -1.60 3.43 -5.25
CA PHE A 294 -2.88 3.26 -4.55
C PHE A 294 -3.18 4.40 -3.56
N GLY A 295 -2.48 4.51 -2.44
CA GLY A 295 -2.73 5.53 -1.42
C GLY A 295 -3.31 4.97 -0.11
N ILE A 296 -2.76 3.85 0.38
CA ILE A 296 -3.14 3.24 1.66
C ILE A 296 -3.27 4.26 2.80
N PRO A 297 -2.36 5.25 2.98
CA PRO A 297 -2.48 6.24 4.05
C PRO A 297 -3.78 7.05 4.04
N ILE A 298 -4.40 7.24 2.87
CA ILE A 298 -5.73 7.87 2.77
C ILE A 298 -6.77 6.97 3.47
N ILE A 299 -6.76 5.68 3.19
CA ILE A 299 -7.71 4.73 3.76
C ILE A 299 -7.47 4.55 5.27
N GLU A 300 -6.20 4.57 5.70
CA GLU A 300 -5.83 4.57 7.14
C GLU A 300 -6.44 5.79 7.85
N ALA A 301 -6.34 6.97 7.25
CA ALA A 301 -6.92 8.20 7.80
C ALA A 301 -8.46 8.15 7.83
N LEU A 302 -9.12 7.69 6.76
CA LEU A 302 -10.57 7.54 6.71
C LEU A 302 -11.08 6.56 7.78
N ASN A 303 -10.41 5.42 7.96
CA ASN A 303 -10.72 4.45 9.01
C ASN A 303 -10.44 4.98 10.43
N SER A 304 -9.46 5.87 10.55
CA SER A 304 -9.14 6.55 11.82
C SER A 304 -10.03 7.75 12.12
N HIS A 305 -11.06 8.01 11.30
CA HIS A 305 -12.01 9.10 11.44
C HIS A 305 -11.34 10.49 11.41
N VAL A 306 -10.45 10.72 10.47
CA VAL A 306 -9.76 11.99 10.27
C VAL A 306 -10.15 12.58 8.92
N PRO A 307 -10.48 13.89 8.83
CA PRO A 307 -10.68 14.57 7.56
C PRO A 307 -9.44 14.48 6.67
N VAL A 308 -9.62 14.21 5.38
CA VAL A 308 -8.51 13.96 4.44
C VAL A 308 -8.47 15.00 3.33
N ILE A 309 -7.27 15.53 3.09
CA ILE A 309 -6.96 16.38 1.94
C ILE A 309 -5.91 15.66 1.10
N THR A 310 -6.14 15.55 -0.21
CA THR A 310 -5.21 14.95 -1.15
C THR A 310 -5.21 15.71 -2.47
N THR A 311 -4.45 15.27 -3.46
CA THR A 311 -4.34 15.96 -4.75
C THR A 311 -5.35 15.43 -5.76
N ARG A 312 -5.67 16.25 -6.77
CA ARG A 312 -6.50 15.85 -7.90
C ARG A 312 -5.75 14.88 -8.81
N GLY A 313 -6.50 14.03 -9.47
CA GLY A 313 -6.01 13.09 -10.49
C GLY A 313 -5.53 11.76 -9.92
N GLY A 314 -5.10 10.89 -10.83
CA GLY A 314 -4.56 9.59 -10.46
C GLY A 314 -5.51 8.73 -9.63
N VAL A 315 -4.92 7.95 -8.76
CA VAL A 315 -5.63 6.98 -7.90
C VAL A 315 -6.38 7.62 -6.72
N PHE A 316 -6.14 8.91 -6.43
CA PHE A 316 -6.65 9.54 -5.21
C PHE A 316 -8.17 9.59 -5.15
N ALA A 317 -8.84 9.77 -6.31
CA ALA A 317 -10.30 9.69 -6.39
C ALA A 317 -10.84 8.27 -6.13
N GLU A 318 -10.06 7.23 -6.41
CA GLU A 318 -10.46 5.85 -6.10
C GLU A 318 -10.37 5.58 -4.60
N THR A 319 -9.32 6.05 -3.95
CA THR A 319 -9.06 5.79 -2.52
C THR A 319 -9.80 6.76 -1.59
N GLY A 320 -10.04 7.99 -2.02
CA GLY A 320 -10.67 9.04 -1.22
C GLY A 320 -12.18 9.21 -1.48
N GLY A 321 -12.67 8.83 -2.68
CA GLY A 321 -14.07 9.01 -3.06
C GLY A 321 -14.52 10.47 -2.99
N ASP A 322 -15.73 10.68 -2.51
CA ASP A 322 -16.32 12.00 -2.22
C ASP A 322 -16.07 12.49 -0.79
N ALA A 323 -15.25 11.76 -0.05
CA ALA A 323 -14.95 12.03 1.36
C ALA A 323 -13.75 12.98 1.56
N CYS A 324 -12.95 13.19 0.51
CA CYS A 324 -11.73 13.99 0.57
C CYS A 324 -11.90 15.35 -0.09
N ILE A 325 -11.13 16.33 0.36
CA ILE A 325 -10.91 17.57 -0.39
C ILE A 325 -9.73 17.36 -1.33
N TYR A 326 -9.90 17.74 -2.60
CA TYR A 326 -8.89 17.55 -3.65
C TYR A 326 -8.32 18.89 -4.09
N VAL A 327 -6.99 19.02 -4.03
CA VAL A 327 -6.27 20.24 -4.37
C VAL A 327 -5.32 20.04 -5.56
N ASP A 328 -4.93 21.12 -6.20
CA ASP A 328 -3.83 21.10 -7.17
C ASP A 328 -2.51 20.86 -6.43
N PRO A 329 -1.65 19.90 -6.86
CA PRO A 329 -0.39 19.60 -6.20
C PRO A 329 0.66 20.74 -6.27
N SER A 330 0.38 21.84 -6.97
CA SER A 330 1.23 23.01 -7.08
C SER A 330 0.66 24.28 -6.43
N ASP A 331 -0.58 24.24 -5.92
CA ASP A 331 -1.29 25.41 -5.37
C ASP A 331 -1.33 25.38 -3.83
N SER A 332 -0.43 26.18 -3.22
CA SER A 332 -0.34 26.34 -1.75
C SER A 332 -1.54 27.08 -1.16
N SER A 333 -2.16 28.00 -1.90
CA SER A 333 -3.33 28.74 -1.44
C SER A 333 -4.56 27.84 -1.41
N GLU A 334 -4.75 26.99 -2.43
CA GLU A 334 -5.79 25.98 -2.42
C GLU A 334 -5.61 24.96 -1.29
N MET A 335 -4.36 24.52 -1.03
CA MET A 335 -4.06 23.65 0.11
C MET A 335 -4.42 24.32 1.43
N ALA A 336 -4.09 25.58 1.62
CA ALA A 336 -4.43 26.31 2.85
C ALA A 336 -5.93 26.47 3.02
N HIS A 337 -6.66 26.78 1.95
CA HIS A 337 -8.11 26.86 1.98
C HIS A 337 -8.73 25.50 2.36
N ALA A 338 -8.25 24.40 1.75
CA ALA A 338 -8.68 23.05 2.08
C ALA A 338 -8.44 22.70 3.55
N ILE A 339 -7.27 23.07 4.10
CA ILE A 339 -6.96 22.87 5.54
C ILE A 339 -7.94 23.64 6.42
N ARG A 340 -8.20 24.93 6.16
CA ARG A 340 -9.19 25.72 6.92
C ARG A 340 -10.58 25.08 6.85
N THR A 341 -11.00 24.62 5.68
CA THR A 341 -12.29 23.94 5.47
C THR A 341 -12.37 22.64 6.26
N ALA A 342 -11.32 21.81 6.24
CA ALA A 342 -11.29 20.54 6.96
C ALA A 342 -11.18 20.72 8.49
N LEU A 343 -10.73 21.87 8.99
CA LEU A 343 -10.67 22.22 10.41
C LEU A 343 -11.97 22.79 10.96
N ASP A 344 -12.91 23.19 10.09
CA ASP A 344 -14.25 23.57 10.51
C ASP A 344 -15.02 22.34 11.03
N ALA A 345 -15.67 22.48 12.17
CA ALA A 345 -16.26 21.34 12.88
C ALA A 345 -17.42 20.67 12.13
N ASP A 346 -18.20 21.41 11.34
CA ASP A 346 -19.32 20.88 10.59
C ASP A 346 -18.83 20.14 9.35
N ASN A 347 -17.90 20.76 8.61
CA ASN A 347 -17.24 20.13 7.47
C ASN A 347 -16.47 18.88 7.86
N ALA A 348 -15.73 18.92 8.98
CA ALA A 348 -14.99 17.76 9.49
C ALA A 348 -15.92 16.57 9.79
N ARG A 349 -17.08 16.83 10.44
CA ARG A 349 -18.06 15.78 10.72
C ARG A 349 -18.61 15.15 9.45
N GLU A 350 -18.93 15.96 8.43
CA GLU A 350 -19.42 15.48 7.16
C GLU A 350 -18.35 14.65 6.42
N MET A 351 -17.12 15.15 6.32
CA MET A 351 -15.99 14.42 5.73
C MET A 351 -15.75 13.08 6.41
N ILE A 352 -15.76 13.02 7.75
CA ILE A 352 -15.60 11.79 8.53
C ILE A 352 -16.73 10.80 8.24
N ALA A 353 -17.98 11.26 8.18
CA ALA A 353 -19.13 10.40 7.91
C ALA A 353 -19.03 9.76 6.51
N ARG A 354 -18.73 10.56 5.47
CA ARG A 354 -18.49 10.07 4.12
C ARG A 354 -17.27 9.14 4.06
N GLY A 355 -16.16 9.50 4.74
CA GLY A 355 -14.95 8.71 4.80
C GLY A 355 -15.17 7.33 5.40
N THR A 356 -15.89 7.25 6.52
CA THR A 356 -16.26 5.98 7.15
C THR A 356 -17.12 5.10 6.23
N ALA A 357 -18.02 5.69 5.45
CA ALA A 357 -18.81 4.97 4.46
C ALA A 357 -17.96 4.46 3.31
N HIS A 358 -17.08 5.31 2.76
CA HIS A 358 -16.21 4.97 1.62
C HIS A 358 -15.17 3.90 1.98
N ALA A 359 -14.58 3.95 3.17
CA ALA A 359 -13.58 3.01 3.64
C ALA A 359 -14.07 1.54 3.67
N ARG A 360 -15.40 1.31 3.74
CA ARG A 360 -15.99 -0.03 3.68
C ARG A 360 -15.65 -0.80 2.40
N ASN A 361 -15.36 -0.11 1.29
CA ASN A 361 -14.97 -0.71 0.03
C ASN A 361 -13.59 -1.41 0.09
N PHE A 362 -12.80 -1.11 1.11
CA PHE A 362 -11.44 -1.62 1.31
C PHE A 362 -11.32 -2.60 2.47
N ARG A 363 -12.44 -3.15 2.93
CA ARG A 363 -12.45 -4.16 4.01
C ARG A 363 -11.82 -5.46 3.57
N GLU A 364 -11.16 -6.12 4.49
CA GLU A 364 -10.47 -7.39 4.23
C GLU A 364 -11.41 -8.47 3.66
N SER A 365 -12.65 -8.57 4.15
CA SER A 365 -13.64 -9.52 3.61
C SER A 365 -13.92 -9.29 2.13
N THR A 366 -14.15 -8.04 1.72
CA THR A 366 -14.40 -7.68 0.31
C THR A 366 -13.20 -8.01 -0.57
N ILE A 367 -11.98 -7.76 -0.08
CA ILE A 367 -10.76 -8.07 -0.82
C ILE A 367 -10.56 -9.59 -0.93
N ALA A 368 -10.80 -10.34 0.16
CA ALA A 368 -10.72 -11.80 0.16
C ALA A 368 -11.70 -12.41 -0.85
N GLU A 369 -12.96 -11.98 -0.83
CA GLU A 369 -14.00 -12.44 -1.76
C GLU A 369 -13.62 -12.19 -3.21
N ASN A 370 -13.11 -11.00 -3.54
CA ASN A 370 -12.67 -10.64 -4.89
C ASN A 370 -11.48 -11.51 -5.35
N LEU A 371 -10.49 -11.74 -4.49
CA LEU A 371 -9.34 -12.61 -4.80
C LEU A 371 -9.77 -14.06 -5.02
N LEU A 372 -10.60 -14.61 -4.14
CA LEU A 372 -11.10 -15.98 -4.26
C LEU A 372 -12.00 -16.16 -5.50
N SER A 373 -12.85 -15.18 -5.78
CA SER A 373 -13.66 -15.16 -7.00
C SER A 373 -12.78 -15.21 -8.24
N LEU A 374 -11.75 -14.37 -8.31
CA LEU A 374 -10.79 -14.40 -9.42
C LEU A 374 -10.10 -15.77 -9.54
N TYR A 375 -9.60 -16.32 -8.43
CA TYR A 375 -8.91 -17.61 -8.47
C TYR A 375 -9.82 -18.72 -9.00
N LYS A 376 -11.08 -18.72 -8.58
CA LYS A 376 -12.09 -19.68 -9.06
C LYS A 376 -12.35 -19.59 -10.56
N THR A 377 -12.33 -18.37 -11.13
CA THR A 377 -12.54 -18.19 -12.59
C THR A 377 -11.37 -18.67 -13.43
N LEU A 378 -10.21 -18.89 -12.85
CA LEU A 378 -9.01 -19.33 -13.55
C LEU A 378 -8.88 -20.87 -13.59
N LEU A 379 -9.62 -21.59 -12.75
CA LEU A 379 -9.59 -23.04 -12.64
C LEU A 379 -10.66 -23.70 -13.48
#